data_75ee352bc9e19a09d21ea5b0fcb03197
#
_entry.id   75ee352bc9e19a09d21ea5b0fcb03197
#
_cell.length_a   1.000
_cell.length_b   1.000
_cell.length_c   1.000
_cell.angle_alpha   90.00
_cell.angle_beta   90.00
_cell.angle_gamma   90.00
#
_symmetry.space_group_name_H-M   'P 1'
#
loop_
_entity.id
_entity.type
_entity.pdbx_description
1 polymer ?
#
loop_
_entity_poly.entity_id
_entity_poly.type
_entity_poly.pdbx_seq_one_letter_code
_entity_poly.pdbx_strand_id
1 'polypeptide(L)'
;LKKEDNNNKNNFTILFDGKSLDGWKMIGEGNFIVMESEKALLSQGGMGLLWHTIKKYNDFILKLEWRVLHKDDNSGIFVRFPDPGNDSRVAVNTGYEIQIDDLGKPDGDGIHKTGAIYNFAAPTKIVSKPVGQWNDLEIKVIKQNYTVMINHQKVIEFIGNRSLKGYIGLQNHDAKSKVSFRNIRIKEMII
;
A
#
# COMPACT_ATOMS: atom_id res chain seq x y z
N LEU A 1 5.94 14.61 41.93
CA LEU A 1 4.90 13.99 41.08
C LEU A 1 5.15 14.41 39.63
N LYS A 2 5.82 13.53 38.88
CA LYS A 2 6.04 13.70 37.42
C LYS A 2 4.72 13.42 36.73
N LYS A 3 4.21 14.40 35.95
CA LYS A 3 3.15 14.19 35.01
C LYS A 3 3.73 13.31 33.90
N GLU A 4 3.25 12.07 33.79
CA GLU A 4 3.48 11.23 32.60
C GLU A 4 2.76 11.87 31.42
N ASP A 5 3.52 12.18 30.38
CA ASP A 5 3.02 12.74 29.14
C ASP A 5 2.15 11.72 28.41
N ASN A 6 0.85 11.93 28.49
CA ASN A 6 -0.19 11.15 27.81
C ASN A 6 -0.28 11.44 26.30
N ASN A 7 0.82 11.91 25.68
CA ASN A 7 0.84 12.43 24.29
C ASN A 7 1.25 11.39 23.21
N ASN A 8 1.36 10.09 23.57
CA ASN A 8 1.92 9.10 22.65
C ASN A 8 0.89 8.26 21.89
N LYS A 9 -0.40 8.63 21.90
CA LYS A 9 -1.47 7.80 21.30
C LYS A 9 -1.78 8.08 19.82
N ASN A 10 -1.22 9.12 19.18
CA ASN A 10 -1.63 9.50 17.82
C ASN A 10 -0.48 9.78 16.82
N ASN A 11 0.77 9.46 17.12
CA ASN A 11 1.87 9.85 16.24
C ASN A 11 2.08 8.83 15.10
N PHE A 12 1.57 9.18 13.91
CA PHE A 12 1.99 8.55 12.66
C PHE A 12 3.33 9.15 12.19
N THR A 13 4.25 8.27 11.79
CA THR A 13 5.45 8.66 11.04
C THR A 13 5.07 8.86 9.58
N ILE A 14 5.42 10.01 9.01
CA ILE A 14 5.22 10.31 7.59
C ILE A 14 6.30 9.55 6.80
N LEU A 15 5.89 8.74 5.83
CA LEU A 15 6.77 7.99 4.93
C LEU A 15 7.02 8.73 3.62
N PHE A 16 6.11 9.60 3.19
CA PHE A 16 6.25 10.46 2.03
C PHE A 16 5.77 11.87 2.37
N ASP A 17 6.64 12.84 2.24
CA ASP A 17 6.42 14.25 2.64
C ASP A 17 5.73 15.10 1.56
N GLY A 18 5.46 14.51 0.38
CA GLY A 18 4.90 15.19 -0.78
C GLY A 18 5.92 15.94 -1.65
N LYS A 19 7.22 15.80 -1.38
CA LYS A 19 8.29 16.54 -2.06
C LYS A 19 9.43 15.67 -2.57
N SER A 20 9.85 14.67 -1.80
CA SER A 20 11.00 13.84 -2.15
C SER A 20 10.71 12.35 -1.99
N LEU A 21 11.54 11.53 -2.63
CA LEU A 21 11.58 10.07 -2.45
C LEU A 21 12.67 9.65 -1.46
N ASP A 22 13.07 10.52 -0.54
CA ASP A 22 14.04 10.18 0.50
C ASP A 22 13.54 8.99 1.33
N GLY A 23 14.39 7.98 1.49
CA GLY A 23 14.03 6.73 2.15
C GLY A 23 13.28 5.72 1.26
N TRP A 24 13.02 6.05 -0.01
CA TRP A 24 12.42 5.16 -0.99
C TRP A 24 13.43 4.74 -2.05
N LYS A 25 13.28 3.53 -2.58
CA LYS A 25 14.07 3.01 -3.69
C LYS A 25 13.15 2.37 -4.72
N MET A 26 13.40 2.70 -5.99
CA MET A 26 12.72 2.06 -7.12
C MET A 26 13.53 0.89 -7.64
N ILE A 27 12.86 -0.20 -7.99
CA ILE A 27 13.40 -1.35 -8.72
C ILE A 27 12.42 -1.76 -9.81
N GLY A 28 12.93 -2.29 -10.92
CA GLY A 28 12.18 -2.59 -12.13
C GLY A 28 12.26 -1.48 -13.17
N GLU A 29 11.49 -1.64 -14.26
CA GLU A 29 11.51 -0.71 -15.41
C GLU A 29 10.67 0.56 -15.17
N GLY A 30 9.71 0.47 -14.25
CA GLY A 30 8.82 1.57 -13.93
C GLY A 30 9.45 2.68 -13.11
N ASN A 31 8.68 3.72 -12.90
CA ASN A 31 9.08 4.90 -12.15
C ASN A 31 7.89 5.50 -11.40
N PHE A 32 8.18 6.29 -10.38
CA PHE A 32 7.23 7.18 -9.71
C PHE A 32 7.73 8.60 -9.80
N ILE A 33 6.88 9.51 -10.27
CA ILE A 33 7.17 10.94 -10.28
C ILE A 33 6.48 11.64 -9.12
N VAL A 34 7.16 12.65 -8.55
CA VAL A 34 6.58 13.50 -7.51
C VAL A 34 5.80 14.63 -8.18
N MET A 35 4.51 14.69 -7.89
CA MET A 35 3.61 15.77 -8.29
C MET A 35 3.48 16.76 -7.11
N GLU A 36 4.37 17.74 -7.04
CA GLU A 36 4.47 18.64 -5.89
C GLU A 36 3.19 19.42 -5.62
N SER A 37 2.49 19.87 -6.67
CA SER A 37 1.23 20.62 -6.56
C SER A 37 0.12 19.82 -5.85
N GLU A 38 0.13 18.49 -5.96
CA GLU A 38 -0.82 17.58 -5.33
C GLU A 38 -0.24 16.89 -4.09
N LYS A 39 1.06 17.08 -3.82
CA LYS A 39 1.83 16.34 -2.80
C LYS A 39 1.66 14.83 -2.95
N ALA A 40 1.76 14.33 -4.18
CA ALA A 40 1.45 12.96 -4.55
C ALA A 40 2.56 12.34 -5.39
N LEU A 41 2.60 11.01 -5.40
CA LEU A 41 3.37 10.19 -6.34
C LEU A 41 2.45 9.74 -7.47
N LEU A 42 2.98 9.62 -8.68
CA LEU A 42 2.29 9.03 -9.83
C LEU A 42 3.13 7.92 -10.42
N SER A 43 2.56 6.73 -10.54
CA SER A 43 3.20 5.58 -11.21
C SER A 43 3.22 5.76 -12.72
N GLN A 44 4.31 5.32 -13.37
CA GLN A 44 4.45 5.33 -14.83
C GLN A 44 5.58 4.42 -15.33
N GLY A 45 5.57 4.10 -16.61
CA GLY A 45 6.75 3.62 -17.36
C GLY A 45 7.07 2.14 -17.27
N GLY A 46 6.25 1.30 -16.65
CA GLY A 46 6.48 -0.16 -16.66
C GLY A 46 6.38 -0.82 -15.29
N MET A 47 6.62 -2.13 -15.27
CA MET A 47 6.53 -2.91 -14.03
C MET A 47 7.68 -2.56 -13.06
N GLY A 48 7.33 -2.42 -11.78
CA GLY A 48 8.32 -2.17 -10.75
C GLY A 48 7.75 -2.06 -9.35
N LEU A 49 8.64 -1.82 -8.41
CA LEU A 49 8.36 -1.68 -7.00
C LEU A 49 9.08 -0.45 -6.45
N LEU A 50 8.33 0.50 -5.93
CA LEU A 50 8.85 1.57 -5.09
C LEU A 50 8.69 1.14 -3.62
N TRP A 51 9.80 0.95 -2.90
CA TRP A 51 9.75 0.45 -1.53
C TRP A 51 10.49 1.34 -0.54
N HIS A 52 9.95 1.41 0.69
CA HIS A 52 10.51 2.19 1.78
C HIS A 52 11.63 1.42 2.47
N THR A 53 12.87 1.89 2.34
CA THR A 53 14.10 1.15 2.66
C THR A 53 14.55 1.30 4.11
N ILE A 54 14.02 2.29 4.85
CA ILE A 54 14.57 2.71 6.15
C ILE A 54 14.52 1.61 7.19
N LYS A 55 13.38 0.87 7.24
CA LYS A 55 13.24 -0.23 8.21
C LYS A 55 12.12 -1.20 7.83
N LYS A 56 12.17 -2.38 8.44
CA LYS A 56 11.09 -3.36 8.43
C LYS A 56 10.11 -3.06 9.57
N TYR A 57 8.83 -3.31 9.32
CA TYR A 57 7.73 -3.11 10.26
C TYR A 57 7.13 -4.45 10.71
N ASN A 58 6.82 -4.57 12.00
CA ASN A 58 6.12 -5.75 12.57
C ASN A 58 4.61 -5.50 12.61
N ASP A 59 4.11 -4.99 13.72
CA ASP A 59 2.72 -4.65 13.93
C ASP A 59 2.53 -3.16 13.69
N PHE A 60 1.59 -2.81 12.81
CA PHE A 60 1.44 -1.41 12.39
C PHE A 60 0.04 -1.11 11.87
N ILE A 61 -0.23 0.18 11.75
CA ILE A 61 -1.31 0.75 10.94
C ILE A 61 -0.65 1.60 9.87
N LEU A 62 -0.82 1.23 8.61
CA LEU A 62 -0.42 2.01 7.44
C LEU A 62 -1.65 2.73 6.89
N LYS A 63 -1.52 4.04 6.65
CA LYS A 63 -2.55 4.87 6.01
C LYS A 63 -1.98 5.57 4.81
N LEU A 64 -2.77 5.63 3.77
CA LEU A 64 -2.46 6.41 2.57
C LEU A 64 -3.75 6.73 1.81
N GLU A 65 -3.64 7.59 0.83
CA GLU A 65 -4.69 7.82 -0.17
C GLU A 65 -4.17 7.40 -1.54
N TRP A 66 -5.07 6.87 -2.36
CA TRP A 66 -4.79 6.48 -3.73
C TRP A 66 -5.89 6.95 -4.70
N ARG A 67 -5.52 7.11 -5.98
CA ARG A 67 -6.42 7.55 -7.04
C ARG A 67 -6.00 6.93 -8.35
N VAL A 68 -6.93 6.31 -9.07
CA VAL A 68 -6.76 5.87 -10.46
C VAL A 68 -7.15 7.01 -11.41
N LEU A 69 -6.51 7.10 -12.57
CA LEU A 69 -6.84 8.06 -13.61
C LEU A 69 -7.69 7.44 -14.73
N HIS A 70 -7.67 6.11 -14.86
CA HIS A 70 -8.49 5.34 -15.81
C HIS A 70 -9.12 4.13 -15.10
N LYS A 71 -10.20 3.62 -15.68
CA LYS A 71 -10.96 2.51 -15.09
C LYS A 71 -10.17 1.19 -15.02
N ASP A 72 -9.21 1.02 -15.90
CA ASP A 72 -8.38 -0.18 -16.04
C ASP A 72 -6.98 -0.03 -15.45
N ASP A 73 -6.73 1.05 -14.70
CA ASP A 73 -5.48 1.23 -13.95
C ASP A 73 -5.35 0.15 -12.87
N ASN A 74 -4.13 -0.38 -12.75
CA ASN A 74 -3.77 -1.42 -11.81
C ASN A 74 -2.54 -1.01 -11.00
N SER A 75 -2.59 -1.30 -9.71
CA SER A 75 -1.49 -1.13 -8.76
C SER A 75 -1.77 -1.94 -7.49
N GLY A 76 -0.90 -1.80 -6.49
CA GLY A 76 -1.07 -2.46 -5.20
C GLY A 76 -0.14 -1.88 -4.14
N ILE A 77 -0.46 -2.18 -2.88
CA ILE A 77 0.38 -1.86 -1.73
C ILE A 77 0.91 -3.16 -1.17
N PHE A 78 2.23 -3.31 -1.17
CA PHE A 78 2.90 -4.47 -0.60
C PHE A 78 3.28 -4.24 0.85
N VAL A 79 3.10 -5.27 1.66
CA VAL A 79 3.50 -5.27 3.07
C VAL A 79 4.24 -6.56 3.44
N ARG A 80 5.16 -6.46 4.40
CA ARG A 80 5.85 -7.59 5.03
C ARG A 80 6.67 -8.48 4.08
N PHE A 81 7.22 -7.91 3.02
CA PHE A 81 8.22 -8.60 2.18
C PHE A 81 9.65 -8.36 2.70
N PRO A 82 10.61 -9.27 2.43
CA PRO A 82 12.02 -9.10 2.76
C PRO A 82 12.67 -8.05 1.85
N ASP A 83 13.97 -7.81 2.02
CA ASP A 83 14.74 -7.01 1.06
C ASP A 83 14.61 -7.63 -0.33
N PRO A 84 14.08 -6.88 -1.32
CA PRO A 84 13.82 -7.42 -2.65
C PRO A 84 15.07 -7.47 -3.54
N GLY A 85 16.20 -6.94 -3.09
CA GLY A 85 17.40 -6.83 -3.94
C GLY A 85 17.09 -6.04 -5.20
N ASN A 86 17.16 -6.71 -6.36
CA ASN A 86 16.82 -6.14 -7.66
C ASN A 86 15.61 -6.84 -8.35
N ASP A 87 14.88 -7.70 -7.64
CA ASP A 87 13.70 -8.38 -8.19
C ASP A 87 12.41 -7.81 -7.57
N SER A 88 11.66 -7.03 -8.34
CA SER A 88 10.39 -6.43 -7.92
C SER A 88 9.30 -7.47 -7.56
N ARG A 89 9.43 -8.72 -8.06
CA ARG A 89 8.48 -9.80 -7.78
C ARG A 89 8.61 -10.39 -6.38
N VAL A 90 9.71 -10.14 -5.68
CA VAL A 90 9.88 -10.60 -4.29
C VAL A 90 8.73 -10.10 -3.41
N ALA A 91 8.26 -8.87 -3.61
CA ALA A 91 7.19 -8.31 -2.81
C ALA A 91 5.88 -9.10 -2.92
N VAL A 92 5.43 -9.43 -4.14
CA VAL A 92 4.20 -10.20 -4.37
C VAL A 92 4.36 -11.67 -3.98
N ASN A 93 5.54 -12.23 -4.18
CA ASN A 93 5.79 -13.66 -3.92
C ASN A 93 5.94 -13.98 -2.44
N THR A 94 6.41 -13.06 -1.62
CA THR A 94 6.80 -13.32 -0.22
C THR A 94 6.12 -12.44 0.82
N GLY A 95 5.65 -11.26 0.44
CA GLY A 95 4.79 -10.38 1.24
C GLY A 95 3.31 -10.59 0.91
N TYR A 96 2.48 -9.62 1.27
CA TYR A 96 1.08 -9.56 0.85
C TYR A 96 0.83 -8.26 0.10
N GLU A 97 0.01 -8.36 -0.95
CA GLU A 97 -0.43 -7.23 -1.75
C GLU A 97 -1.89 -6.89 -1.43
N ILE A 98 -2.15 -5.63 -1.12
CA ILE A 98 -3.49 -5.06 -1.09
C ILE A 98 -3.73 -4.46 -2.46
N GLN A 99 -4.63 -5.09 -3.22
CA GLN A 99 -4.85 -4.83 -4.64
C GLN A 99 -5.57 -3.52 -4.90
N ILE A 100 -5.22 -2.87 -6.01
CA ILE A 100 -5.94 -1.76 -6.65
C ILE A 100 -6.19 -2.14 -8.09
N ASP A 101 -7.35 -2.71 -8.38
CA ASP A 101 -7.87 -3.03 -9.71
C ASP A 101 -9.38 -3.29 -9.62
N ASP A 102 -10.19 -2.31 -9.99
CA ASP A 102 -11.65 -2.45 -9.90
C ASP A 102 -12.22 -3.47 -10.91
N LEU A 103 -11.48 -3.77 -11.96
CA LEU A 103 -11.87 -4.78 -12.94
C LEU A 103 -11.49 -6.20 -12.51
N GLY A 104 -10.48 -6.36 -11.64
CA GLY A 104 -10.00 -7.66 -11.18
C GLY A 104 -9.40 -8.48 -12.33
N LYS A 105 -8.53 -7.87 -13.12
CA LYS A 105 -7.90 -8.58 -14.24
C LYS A 105 -7.01 -9.72 -13.72
N PRO A 106 -6.88 -10.83 -14.50
CA PRO A 106 -7.33 -11.00 -15.88
C PRO A 106 -8.78 -11.52 -16.03
N ASP A 107 -9.41 -12.03 -14.99
CA ASP A 107 -10.64 -12.84 -15.05
C ASP A 107 -11.86 -12.24 -14.34
N GLY A 108 -11.67 -11.12 -13.65
CA GLY A 108 -12.73 -10.48 -12.85
C GLY A 108 -12.98 -11.15 -11.49
N ASP A 109 -12.13 -12.10 -11.10
CA ASP A 109 -12.25 -12.75 -9.79
C ASP A 109 -12.08 -11.75 -8.64
N GLY A 110 -12.86 -11.95 -7.59
CA GLY A 110 -12.81 -11.11 -6.39
C GLY A 110 -11.43 -11.03 -5.75
N ILE A 111 -10.63 -12.09 -5.81
CA ILE A 111 -9.27 -12.12 -5.24
C ILE A 111 -8.26 -11.23 -5.99
N HIS A 112 -8.65 -10.70 -7.16
CA HIS A 112 -7.87 -9.76 -7.97
C HIS A 112 -8.43 -8.32 -7.92
N LYS A 113 -9.54 -8.08 -7.21
CA LYS A 113 -10.18 -6.75 -7.14
C LYS A 113 -9.62 -5.87 -6.04
N THR A 114 -9.88 -4.57 -6.19
CA THR A 114 -9.52 -3.54 -5.20
C THR A 114 -9.93 -3.93 -3.79
N GLY A 115 -8.96 -3.93 -2.87
CA GLY A 115 -9.13 -4.31 -1.47
C GLY A 115 -8.89 -5.79 -1.18
N ALA A 116 -8.70 -6.64 -2.20
CA ALA A 116 -8.30 -8.02 -2.00
C ALA A 116 -6.91 -8.13 -1.35
N ILE A 117 -6.68 -9.21 -0.62
CA ILE A 117 -5.33 -9.73 -0.42
C ILE A 117 -5.06 -10.58 -1.67
N TYR A 118 -4.28 -10.02 -2.60
CA TYR A 118 -4.10 -10.55 -3.95
C TYR A 118 -3.76 -12.04 -3.95
N ASN A 119 -4.53 -12.84 -4.71
CA ASN A 119 -4.47 -14.30 -4.78
C ASN A 119 -4.82 -15.08 -3.50
N PHE A 120 -5.23 -14.42 -2.40
CA PHE A 120 -5.53 -15.10 -1.15
C PHE A 120 -6.98 -14.92 -0.69
N ALA A 121 -7.52 -13.70 -0.73
CA ALA A 121 -8.84 -13.44 -0.20
C ALA A 121 -9.51 -12.27 -0.92
N ALA A 122 -10.77 -12.44 -1.31
CA ALA A 122 -11.59 -11.41 -1.92
C ALA A 122 -12.14 -10.43 -0.87
N PRO A 123 -12.29 -9.15 -1.20
CA PRO A 123 -12.99 -8.21 -0.34
C PRO A 123 -14.48 -8.57 -0.26
N THR A 124 -15.09 -8.29 0.87
CA THR A 124 -16.54 -8.51 1.07
C THR A 124 -17.42 -7.54 0.28
N LYS A 125 -16.84 -6.42 -0.15
CA LYS A 125 -17.49 -5.38 -0.95
C LYS A 125 -16.46 -4.51 -1.65
N ILE A 126 -16.86 -3.93 -2.78
CA ILE A 126 -16.08 -2.91 -3.49
C ILE A 126 -16.66 -1.54 -3.10
N VAL A 127 -15.81 -0.67 -2.60
CA VAL A 127 -16.20 0.66 -2.09
C VAL A 127 -15.30 1.76 -2.64
N SER A 128 -14.55 1.48 -3.71
CA SER A 128 -13.76 2.48 -4.42
C SER A 128 -14.66 3.57 -4.99
N LYS A 129 -14.15 4.81 -4.94
CA LYS A 129 -14.81 5.96 -5.55
C LYS A 129 -14.59 5.98 -7.06
N PRO A 130 -15.39 6.73 -7.81
CA PRO A 130 -15.20 6.90 -9.25
C PRO A 130 -13.77 7.35 -9.62
N VAL A 131 -13.36 7.01 -10.84
CA VAL A 131 -12.09 7.45 -11.45
C VAL A 131 -11.85 8.94 -11.20
N GLY A 132 -10.61 9.29 -10.86
CA GLY A 132 -10.18 10.66 -10.56
C GLY A 132 -10.41 11.11 -9.12
N GLN A 133 -11.11 10.33 -8.30
CA GLN A 133 -11.34 10.66 -6.89
C GLN A 133 -10.34 9.93 -5.96
N TRP A 134 -9.94 10.64 -4.90
CA TRP A 134 -9.08 10.07 -3.87
C TRP A 134 -9.83 9.10 -2.96
N ASN A 135 -9.27 7.92 -2.79
CA ASN A 135 -9.73 6.89 -1.87
C ASN A 135 -8.82 6.86 -0.65
N ASP A 136 -9.42 6.71 0.53
CA ASP A 136 -8.72 6.44 1.79
C ASP A 136 -8.42 4.95 1.91
N LEU A 137 -7.21 4.59 2.32
CA LEU A 137 -6.82 3.22 2.66
C LEU A 137 -6.18 3.17 4.04
N GLU A 138 -6.66 2.24 4.86
CA GLU A 138 -6.01 1.85 6.09
C GLU A 138 -5.75 0.34 6.07
N ILE A 139 -4.49 -0.03 6.33
CA ILE A 139 -4.06 -1.42 6.49
C ILE A 139 -3.58 -1.57 7.94
N LYS A 140 -4.31 -2.32 8.75
CA LYS A 140 -3.91 -2.69 10.11
C LYS A 140 -3.40 -4.12 10.11
N VAL A 141 -2.18 -4.29 10.62
CA VAL A 141 -1.53 -5.60 10.70
C VAL A 141 -1.05 -5.83 12.13
N ILE A 142 -1.59 -6.88 12.76
CA ILE A 142 -1.21 -7.31 14.11
C ILE A 142 -0.93 -8.81 14.07
N LYS A 143 0.32 -9.20 14.35
CA LYS A 143 0.77 -10.58 14.14
C LYS A 143 0.43 -11.01 12.71
N GLN A 144 -0.37 -12.05 12.53
CA GLN A 144 -0.83 -12.52 11.21
C GLN A 144 -2.23 -12.00 10.83
N ASN A 145 -2.84 -11.13 11.64
CA ASN A 145 -4.16 -10.60 11.35
C ASN A 145 -4.04 -9.30 10.54
N TYR A 146 -4.63 -9.29 9.37
CA TYR A 146 -4.70 -8.18 8.44
C TYR A 146 -6.13 -7.67 8.35
N THR A 147 -6.34 -6.39 8.59
CA THR A 147 -7.62 -5.72 8.39
C THR A 147 -7.41 -4.59 7.40
N VAL A 148 -8.20 -4.58 6.33
CA VAL A 148 -8.16 -3.52 5.32
C VAL A 148 -9.46 -2.75 5.36
N MET A 149 -9.33 -1.43 5.42
CA MET A 149 -10.43 -0.48 5.32
C MET A 149 -10.22 0.43 4.12
N ILE A 150 -11.23 0.61 3.31
CA ILE A 150 -11.26 1.55 2.18
C ILE A 150 -12.45 2.50 2.40
N ASN A 151 -12.18 3.81 2.30
CA ASN A 151 -13.19 4.86 2.51
C ASN A 151 -13.97 4.66 3.82
N HIS A 152 -13.24 4.37 4.92
CA HIS A 152 -13.73 4.12 6.27
C HIS A 152 -14.62 2.88 6.41
N GLN A 153 -14.66 2.00 5.42
CA GLN A 153 -15.41 0.76 5.46
C GLN A 153 -14.46 -0.43 5.48
N LYS A 154 -14.66 -1.35 6.43
CA LYS A 154 -13.92 -2.62 6.44
C LYS A 154 -14.31 -3.44 5.22
N VAL A 155 -13.31 -3.81 4.40
CA VAL A 155 -13.52 -4.60 3.19
C VAL A 155 -13.01 -6.02 3.33
N ILE A 156 -12.02 -6.27 4.21
CA ILE A 156 -11.51 -7.61 4.43
C ILE A 156 -10.88 -7.77 5.82
N GLU A 157 -10.97 -8.96 6.36
CA GLU A 157 -10.12 -9.51 7.42
C GLU A 157 -9.48 -10.78 6.90
N PHE A 158 -8.17 -10.93 7.11
CA PHE A 158 -7.40 -12.03 6.60
C PHE A 158 -6.38 -12.49 7.64
N ILE A 159 -6.20 -13.80 7.77
CA ILE A 159 -5.16 -14.40 8.62
C ILE A 159 -4.08 -14.94 7.70
N GLY A 160 -2.90 -14.30 7.74
CA GLY A 160 -1.74 -14.70 6.97
C GLY A 160 -0.90 -15.76 7.65
N ASN A 161 0.11 -16.24 6.94
CA ASN A 161 1.09 -17.23 7.45
C ASN A 161 2.52 -16.94 6.96
N ARG A 162 2.74 -15.76 6.36
CA ARG A 162 4.05 -15.30 5.89
C ARG A 162 4.83 -14.60 7.01
N SER A 163 5.88 -13.85 6.68
CA SER A 163 6.73 -13.17 7.65
C SER A 163 5.94 -12.23 8.59
N LEU A 164 6.33 -12.20 9.86
CA LEU A 164 5.80 -11.24 10.84
C LEU A 164 6.43 -9.86 10.72
N LYS A 165 7.49 -9.72 9.91
CA LYS A 165 8.24 -8.47 9.75
C LYS A 165 8.69 -8.28 8.32
N GLY A 166 8.54 -7.07 7.77
CA GLY A 166 9.00 -6.78 6.42
C GLY A 166 8.84 -5.33 6.02
N TYR A 167 9.20 -5.04 4.80
CA TYR A 167 9.12 -3.71 4.20
C TYR A 167 7.72 -3.40 3.67
N ILE A 168 7.55 -2.14 3.27
CA ILE A 168 6.35 -1.59 2.64
C ILE A 168 6.74 -1.07 1.27
N GLY A 169 5.87 -1.28 0.27
CA GLY A 169 6.10 -0.81 -1.09
C GLY A 169 4.82 -0.52 -1.85
N LEU A 170 4.97 0.15 -2.97
CA LEU A 170 3.93 0.50 -3.94
C LEU A 170 4.26 -0.16 -5.27
N GLN A 171 3.26 -0.77 -5.90
CA GLN A 171 3.42 -1.39 -7.21
C GLN A 171 3.36 -0.33 -8.31
N ASN A 172 4.25 -0.45 -9.29
CA ASN A 172 4.02 0.03 -10.63
C ASN A 172 3.70 -1.20 -11.49
N HIS A 173 2.44 -1.35 -11.91
CA HIS A 173 1.97 -2.59 -12.51
C HIS A 173 2.44 -2.74 -13.96
N ASP A 174 2.25 -1.70 -14.77
CA ASP A 174 2.58 -1.70 -16.19
C ASP A 174 2.77 -0.27 -16.74
N ALA A 175 3.11 -0.15 -18.02
CA ALA A 175 3.38 1.13 -18.66
C ALA A 175 2.13 2.01 -18.87
N LYS A 176 0.93 1.42 -18.84
CA LYS A 176 -0.34 2.13 -19.09
C LYS A 176 -0.98 2.63 -17.81
N SER A 177 -0.91 1.86 -16.74
CA SER A 177 -1.53 2.17 -15.46
C SER A 177 -0.98 3.45 -14.85
N LYS A 178 -1.88 4.32 -14.39
CA LYS A 178 -1.60 5.63 -13.80
C LYS A 178 -2.29 5.74 -12.46
N VAL A 179 -1.58 5.35 -11.40
CA VAL A 179 -2.11 5.40 -10.04
C VAL A 179 -1.33 6.40 -9.22
N SER A 180 -2.05 7.32 -8.57
CA SER A 180 -1.46 8.32 -7.69
C SER A 180 -1.57 7.89 -6.24
N PHE A 181 -0.55 8.24 -5.42
CA PHE A 181 -0.50 7.98 -3.99
C PHE A 181 -0.10 9.23 -3.22
N ARG A 182 -0.70 9.48 -2.06
CA ARG A 182 -0.32 10.56 -1.16
C ARG A 182 -0.64 10.25 0.31
N ASN A 183 -0.23 11.12 1.21
CA ASN A 183 -0.50 11.01 2.65
C ASN A 183 -0.04 9.67 3.25
N ILE A 184 1.09 9.14 2.76
CA ILE A 184 1.62 7.83 3.18
C ILE A 184 2.25 7.98 4.56
N ARG A 185 1.66 7.33 5.55
CA ARG A 185 2.08 7.40 6.94
C ARG A 185 1.82 6.10 7.69
N ILE A 186 2.67 5.80 8.64
CA ILE A 186 2.63 4.57 9.41
C ILE A 186 2.67 4.83 10.91
N LYS A 187 1.98 3.99 11.66
CA LYS A 187 2.07 3.93 13.12
C LYS A 187 2.43 2.51 13.55
N GLU A 188 3.56 2.35 14.23
CA GLU A 188 3.92 1.08 14.83
C GLU A 188 3.07 0.83 16.08
N MET A 189 2.64 -0.43 16.24
CA MET A 189 1.87 -0.88 17.38
C MET A 189 2.82 -1.63 18.33
N ILE A 190 2.92 -1.17 19.55
CA ILE A 190 3.64 -1.87 20.64
C ILE A 190 2.57 -2.70 21.36
N ILE A 191 2.67 -4.01 21.21
CA ILE A 191 1.76 -4.97 21.85
C ILE A 191 2.52 -5.78 22.88
#